data_f126bc20476faadf43cc7dda44f99bd2
#
_entry.id   f126bc20476faadf43cc7dda44f99bd2
#
_cell.length_a   1.000
_cell.length_b   1.000
_cell.length_c   1.000
_cell.angle_alpha   90.00
_cell.angle_beta   90.00
_cell.angle_gamma   90.00
#
_symmetry.space_group_name_H-M   'P 1'
#
loop_
_entity.id
_entity.type
_entity.pdbx_description
1 polymer ?
#
loop_
_entity_poly.entity_id
_entity_poly.type
_entity_poly.pdbx_seq_one_letter_code
_entity_poly.pdbx_strand_id
1 'polypeptide(L)'
;TYGTVVAMVAADTKEHAQAAAAKVTVDIEQLPEYLNYLDAAMPDAIRIHEDHPNVWSMQPTIKGEDVVPLMKSAPHVVEGSFYTTREPHMPIEGDTIQAYWGDDDMLTVQCKAQCIYANIYDISAATGVPTEKIRVIENPTGATFGWGIAAHSYALAAVACLCCDNRPIALSMSYAEFMAFSGKRAPSYSNARL
;
A
#
# COMPACT_ATOMS: atom_id res chain seq x y z
N THR A 1 -5.57 11.71 -0.45
CA THR A 1 -4.45 11.49 -1.39
C THR A 1 -4.99 10.82 -2.67
N TYR A 2 -4.40 11.13 -3.83
CA TYR A 2 -4.75 10.46 -5.09
C TYR A 2 -4.61 8.95 -4.97
N GLY A 3 -5.65 8.20 -5.38
CA GLY A 3 -5.73 6.75 -5.27
C GLY A 3 -6.27 6.23 -3.93
N THR A 4 -6.60 7.10 -2.97
CA THR A 4 -7.30 6.66 -1.77
C THR A 4 -8.69 6.15 -2.11
N VAL A 5 -9.04 4.95 -1.64
CA VAL A 5 -10.38 4.40 -1.80
C VAL A 5 -11.34 5.17 -0.91
N VAL A 6 -12.36 5.78 -1.51
CA VAL A 6 -13.39 6.55 -0.82
C VAL A 6 -14.67 5.73 -0.67
N ALA A 7 -15.00 4.95 -1.70
CA ALA A 7 -16.17 4.10 -1.71
C ALA A 7 -15.88 2.83 -2.53
N MET A 8 -16.60 1.78 -2.22
CA MET A 8 -16.60 0.53 -2.96
C MET A 8 -18.05 0.14 -3.26
N VAL A 9 -18.30 -0.28 -4.48
CA VAL A 9 -19.63 -0.68 -4.94
C VAL A 9 -19.61 -2.14 -5.37
N ALA A 10 -20.54 -2.93 -4.87
CA ALA A 10 -20.77 -4.30 -5.27
C ALA A 10 -22.13 -4.41 -5.99
N ALA A 11 -22.19 -5.23 -7.03
CA ALA A 11 -23.41 -5.55 -7.76
C ALA A 11 -23.35 -6.99 -8.29
N ASP A 12 -24.41 -7.43 -8.90
CA ASP A 12 -24.53 -8.77 -9.52
C ASP A 12 -23.62 -8.96 -10.75
N THR A 13 -23.29 -7.87 -11.44
CA THR A 13 -22.34 -7.88 -12.57
C THR A 13 -21.33 -6.75 -12.45
N LYS A 14 -20.20 -6.89 -13.14
CA LYS A 14 -19.16 -5.87 -13.21
C LYS A 14 -19.70 -4.58 -13.84
N GLU A 15 -20.51 -4.69 -14.87
CA GLU A 15 -21.11 -3.56 -15.58
C GLU A 15 -22.05 -2.77 -14.68
N HIS A 16 -22.87 -3.45 -13.88
CA HIS A 16 -23.74 -2.81 -12.90
C HIS A 16 -22.94 -2.15 -11.79
N ALA A 17 -21.89 -2.80 -11.29
CA ALA A 17 -21.01 -2.20 -10.28
C ALA A 17 -20.34 -0.92 -10.81
N GLN A 18 -19.82 -0.93 -12.04
CA GLN A 18 -19.21 0.24 -12.66
C GLN A 18 -20.22 1.37 -12.90
N ALA A 19 -21.42 1.04 -13.39
CA ALA A 19 -22.48 2.01 -13.61
C ALA A 19 -22.96 2.65 -12.29
N ALA A 20 -23.00 1.89 -11.20
CA ALA A 20 -23.33 2.39 -9.88
C ALA A 20 -22.20 3.22 -9.28
N ALA A 21 -20.94 2.80 -9.42
CA ALA A 21 -19.77 3.54 -8.96
C ALA A 21 -19.68 4.93 -9.62
N ALA A 22 -20.03 5.03 -10.90
CA ALA A 22 -20.07 6.30 -11.63
C ALA A 22 -21.12 7.30 -11.09
N LYS A 23 -22.07 6.85 -10.26
CA LYS A 23 -23.08 7.70 -9.61
C LYS A 23 -22.69 8.15 -8.20
N VAL A 24 -21.59 7.64 -7.67
CA VAL A 24 -21.07 8.06 -6.35
C VAL A 24 -20.55 9.48 -6.48
N THR A 25 -21.11 10.38 -5.71
CA THR A 25 -20.62 11.76 -5.60
C THR A 25 -19.77 11.88 -4.35
N VAL A 26 -18.66 12.58 -4.47
CA VAL A 26 -17.72 12.78 -3.35
C VAL A 26 -17.54 14.30 -3.18
N ASP A 27 -17.80 14.78 -1.97
CA ASP A 27 -17.48 16.15 -1.58
C ASP A 27 -16.16 16.12 -0.81
N ILE A 28 -15.18 16.89 -1.27
CA ILE A 28 -13.81 16.89 -0.75
C ILE A 28 -13.41 18.29 -0.30
N GLU A 29 -13.11 18.45 0.96
CA GLU A 29 -12.39 19.61 1.48
C GLU A 29 -10.89 19.39 1.25
N GLN A 30 -10.26 20.28 0.48
CA GLN A 30 -8.83 20.23 0.23
C GLN A 30 -8.07 20.81 1.40
N LEU A 31 -7.28 20.00 2.07
CA LEU A 31 -6.36 20.42 3.13
C LEU A 31 -5.00 20.84 2.53
N PRO A 32 -4.17 21.60 3.27
CA PRO A 32 -2.80 21.88 2.86
C PRO A 32 -2.04 20.59 2.56
N GLU A 33 -1.30 20.60 1.44
CA GLU A 33 -0.61 19.41 0.97
C GLU A 33 0.90 19.60 0.91
N TYR A 34 1.64 18.53 1.13
CA TYR A 34 3.08 18.46 0.88
C TYR A 34 3.36 17.56 -0.32
N LEU A 35 3.88 18.16 -1.39
CA LEU A 35 4.30 17.43 -2.59
C LEU A 35 5.78 17.01 -2.51
N ASN A 36 6.53 17.66 -1.62
CA ASN A 36 7.93 17.35 -1.37
C ASN A 36 8.11 16.92 0.10
N TYR A 37 8.68 15.74 0.31
CA TYR A 37 8.90 15.21 1.64
C TYR A 37 9.92 16.02 2.46
N LEU A 38 10.84 16.74 1.81
CA LEU A 38 11.77 17.64 2.50
C LEU A 38 11.04 18.81 3.17
N ASP A 39 10.02 19.36 2.49
CA ASP A 39 9.19 20.43 3.05
C ASP A 39 8.37 19.91 4.24
N ALA A 40 7.87 18.66 4.13
CA ALA A 40 7.14 18.01 5.22
C ALA A 40 8.01 17.72 6.45
N ALA A 41 9.32 17.63 6.27
CA ALA A 41 10.28 17.37 7.35
C ALA A 41 10.80 18.65 8.05
N MET A 42 10.42 19.84 7.58
CA MET A 42 10.84 21.10 8.18
C MET A 42 10.24 21.25 9.59
N PRO A 43 10.94 21.93 10.52
CA PRO A 43 10.47 22.08 11.91
C PRO A 43 9.13 22.82 12.06
N ASP A 44 8.81 23.71 11.14
CA ASP A 44 7.57 24.51 11.08
C ASP A 44 6.48 23.89 10.20
N ALA A 45 6.72 22.68 9.66
CA ALA A 45 5.75 22.00 8.84
C ALA A 45 4.49 21.62 9.62
N ILE A 46 3.33 21.72 8.97
CA ILE A 46 2.07 21.26 9.52
C ILE A 46 2.15 19.74 9.75
N ARG A 47 1.71 19.27 10.90
CA ARG A 47 1.61 17.83 11.17
C ARG A 47 0.62 17.16 10.23
N ILE A 48 1.06 16.14 9.51
CA ILE A 48 0.22 15.33 8.64
C ILE A 48 -0.65 14.39 9.47
N HIS A 49 -0.10 13.87 10.58
CA HIS A 49 -0.80 13.03 11.56
C HIS A 49 -0.71 13.69 12.93
N GLU A 50 -1.82 13.75 13.66
CA GLU A 50 -1.88 14.45 14.96
C GLU A 50 -1.00 13.75 16.01
N ASP A 51 -0.95 12.42 15.97
CA ASP A 51 -0.29 11.56 16.96
C ASP A 51 1.17 11.23 16.62
N HIS A 52 1.64 11.55 15.40
CA HIS A 52 3.00 11.25 14.95
C HIS A 52 3.73 12.48 14.40
N PRO A 53 5.04 12.60 14.60
CA PRO A 53 5.84 13.59 13.89
C PRO A 53 5.92 13.23 12.39
N ASN A 54 6.11 14.24 11.53
CA ASN A 54 6.27 14.01 10.09
C ASN A 54 7.53 13.20 9.76
N VAL A 55 8.56 13.29 10.58
CA VAL A 55 9.73 12.40 10.53
C VAL A 55 9.49 11.24 11.46
N TRP A 56 9.08 10.13 10.91
CA TRP A 56 8.65 8.96 11.69
C TRP A 56 9.80 8.19 12.32
N SER A 57 10.91 8.02 11.60
CA SER A 57 12.02 7.19 12.07
C SER A 57 13.36 7.71 11.56
N MET A 58 14.37 7.65 12.41
CA MET A 58 15.77 7.82 12.06
C MET A 58 16.53 6.59 12.55
N GLN A 59 17.13 5.85 11.63
CA GLN A 59 17.85 4.60 11.93
C GLN A 59 19.29 4.69 11.46
N PRO A 60 20.21 5.22 12.28
CA PRO A 60 21.62 5.22 11.94
C PRO A 60 22.17 3.80 11.93
N THR A 61 22.93 3.44 10.91
CA THR A 61 23.72 2.24 10.87
C THR A 61 25.18 2.62 10.96
N ILE A 62 25.86 2.22 12.04
CA ILE A 62 27.26 2.52 12.30
C ILE A 62 28.03 1.19 12.36
N LYS A 63 29.09 1.08 11.59
CA LYS A 63 29.97 -0.09 11.58
C LYS A 63 31.41 0.36 11.44
N GLY A 64 32.27 -0.11 12.34
CA GLY A 64 33.69 0.25 12.38
C GLY A 64 33.95 1.61 13.02
N GLU A 65 34.96 2.29 12.53
CA GLU A 65 35.42 3.58 13.06
C GLU A 65 34.56 4.75 12.53
N ASP A 66 34.70 5.92 13.18
CA ASP A 66 34.07 7.15 12.70
C ASP A 66 34.63 7.51 11.30
N VAL A 67 33.75 7.53 10.30
CA VAL A 67 34.11 7.79 8.91
C VAL A 67 34.46 9.27 8.65
N VAL A 68 34.00 10.19 9.50
CA VAL A 68 34.23 11.63 9.26
C VAL A 68 35.71 12.03 9.31
N PRO A 69 36.50 11.62 10.33
CA PRO A 69 37.93 11.87 10.34
C PRO A 69 38.67 11.15 9.20
N LEU A 70 38.26 9.91 8.89
CA LEU A 70 38.87 9.13 7.82
C LEU A 70 38.70 9.82 6.46
N MET A 71 37.49 10.30 6.17
CA MET A 71 37.19 11.04 4.92
C MET A 71 38.00 12.35 4.82
N LYS A 72 38.22 13.04 5.95
CA LYS A 72 39.02 14.28 5.97
C LYS A 72 40.49 14.04 5.67
N SER A 73 41.03 12.88 6.01
CA SER A 73 42.42 12.49 5.81
C SER A 73 42.67 11.70 4.53
N ALA A 74 41.62 11.27 3.87
CA ALA A 74 41.73 10.46 2.67
C ALA A 74 42.34 11.26 1.51
N PRO A 75 43.29 10.69 0.74
CA PRO A 75 43.92 11.38 -0.36
C PRO A 75 42.97 11.65 -1.55
N HIS A 76 41.92 10.87 -1.65
CA HIS A 76 40.89 11.00 -2.68
C HIS A 76 39.51 10.78 -2.06
N VAL A 77 38.59 11.69 -2.32
CA VAL A 77 37.20 11.60 -1.89
C VAL A 77 36.31 11.90 -3.09
N VAL A 78 35.32 11.05 -3.29
CA VAL A 78 34.29 11.26 -4.30
C VAL A 78 32.96 11.46 -3.60
N GLU A 79 32.24 12.51 -3.97
CA GLU A 79 30.94 12.84 -3.42
C GLU A 79 29.87 12.88 -4.52
N GLY A 80 28.66 12.44 -4.20
CA GLY A 80 27.54 12.52 -5.10
C GLY A 80 26.21 12.60 -4.37
N SER A 81 25.27 13.29 -4.98
CA SER A 81 23.89 13.38 -4.50
C SER A 81 22.95 12.78 -5.54
N PHE A 82 22.02 11.97 -5.10
CA PHE A 82 21.10 11.23 -5.95
C PHE A 82 19.68 11.44 -5.48
N TYR A 83 18.77 11.68 -6.42
CA TYR A 83 17.36 11.80 -6.16
C TYR A 83 16.59 10.77 -6.98
N THR A 84 15.64 10.07 -6.34
CA THR A 84 14.69 9.20 -7.02
C THR A 84 13.28 9.71 -6.80
N THR A 85 12.48 9.72 -7.84
CA THR A 85 11.09 10.14 -7.77
C THR A 85 10.21 9.08 -7.09
N ARG A 86 9.01 9.50 -6.69
CA ARG A 86 7.96 8.58 -6.27
C ARG A 86 7.42 7.85 -7.50
N GLU A 87 7.41 6.52 -7.45
CA GLU A 87 7.01 5.69 -8.58
C GLU A 87 6.04 4.58 -8.16
N PRO A 88 5.00 4.28 -8.98
CA PRO A 88 4.15 3.12 -8.75
C PRO A 88 4.92 1.83 -9.02
N HIS A 89 4.42 0.71 -8.49
CA HIS A 89 5.03 -0.62 -8.68
C HIS A 89 4.98 -1.07 -10.15
N MET A 90 3.95 -0.68 -10.89
CA MET A 90 3.75 -0.95 -12.32
C MET A 90 3.92 -2.41 -12.76
N PRO A 91 3.47 -3.43 -12.00
CA PRO A 91 3.44 -4.78 -12.55
C PRO A 91 2.41 -4.84 -13.67
N ILE A 92 2.68 -5.61 -14.72
CA ILE A 92 1.71 -5.84 -15.81
C ILE A 92 0.48 -6.57 -15.27
N GLU A 93 0.67 -7.45 -14.29
CA GLU A 93 -0.40 -8.14 -13.61
C GLU A 93 -1.12 -7.22 -12.62
N GLY A 94 -2.37 -6.87 -12.93
CA GLY A 94 -3.26 -6.14 -12.02
C GLY A 94 -3.76 -6.99 -10.85
N ASP A 95 -4.48 -6.38 -9.91
CA ASP A 95 -5.11 -7.09 -8.81
C ASP A 95 -6.44 -7.69 -9.23
N THR A 96 -6.56 -9.02 -9.11
CA THR A 96 -7.80 -9.76 -9.21
C THR A 96 -7.93 -10.63 -7.97
N ILE A 97 -8.99 -10.42 -7.22
CA ILE A 97 -9.23 -11.03 -5.92
C ILE A 97 -10.61 -11.65 -5.90
N GLN A 98 -10.72 -12.82 -5.28
CA GLN A 98 -11.99 -13.39 -4.90
C GLN A 98 -12.04 -13.53 -3.39
N ALA A 99 -13.16 -13.17 -2.78
CA ALA A 99 -13.42 -13.35 -1.36
C ALA A 99 -14.79 -14.00 -1.18
N TYR A 100 -14.87 -15.03 -0.35
CA TYR A 100 -16.12 -15.73 -0.06
C TYR A 100 -16.05 -16.40 1.30
N TRP A 101 -17.21 -16.55 1.92
CA TRP A 101 -17.39 -17.37 3.11
C TRP A 101 -17.73 -18.79 2.67
N GLY A 102 -16.86 -19.75 3.00
CA GLY A 102 -17.05 -21.15 2.62
C GLY A 102 -18.00 -21.93 3.54
N ASP A 103 -18.48 -23.06 3.08
CA ASP A 103 -19.31 -23.98 3.87
C ASP A 103 -18.56 -24.58 5.07
N ASP A 104 -17.25 -24.47 5.09
CA ASP A 104 -16.36 -24.87 6.19
C ASP A 104 -16.19 -23.76 7.26
N ASP A 105 -17.03 -22.73 7.22
CA ASP A 105 -17.00 -21.61 8.13
C ASP A 105 -15.69 -20.82 8.11
N MET A 106 -15.07 -20.71 6.93
CA MET A 106 -13.85 -19.98 6.68
C MET A 106 -14.08 -18.81 5.70
N LEU A 107 -13.60 -17.61 6.06
CA LEU A 107 -13.44 -16.51 5.12
C LEU A 107 -12.23 -16.82 4.23
N THR A 108 -12.48 -17.15 2.99
CA THR A 108 -11.43 -17.47 2.02
C THR A 108 -11.19 -16.28 1.10
N VAL A 109 -9.93 -15.87 0.99
CA VAL A 109 -9.50 -14.82 0.07
C VAL A 109 -8.47 -15.40 -0.88
N GLN A 110 -8.82 -15.42 -2.16
CA GLN A 110 -7.98 -15.93 -3.23
C GLN A 110 -7.39 -14.76 -4.02
N CYS A 111 -6.07 -14.66 -4.07
CA CYS A 111 -5.37 -13.50 -4.61
C CYS A 111 -3.93 -13.85 -5.00
N LYS A 112 -3.22 -12.90 -5.60
CA LYS A 112 -1.76 -12.96 -5.67
C LYS A 112 -1.18 -12.44 -4.36
N ALA A 113 -0.32 -13.18 -3.68
CA ALA A 113 0.24 -12.80 -2.39
C ALA A 113 1.75 -13.03 -2.36
N GLN A 114 2.48 -12.24 -1.57
CA GLN A 114 3.89 -12.48 -1.28
C GLN A 114 4.10 -12.95 0.17
N CYS A 115 3.18 -12.63 1.06
CA CYS A 115 3.25 -12.95 2.48
C CYS A 115 1.90 -13.43 2.99
N ILE A 116 1.52 -14.67 2.67
CA ILE A 116 0.20 -15.24 2.99
C ILE A 116 -0.17 -15.05 4.46
N TYR A 117 0.75 -15.39 5.37
CA TYR A 117 0.48 -15.30 6.81
C TYR A 117 0.34 -13.85 7.30
N ALA A 118 1.13 -12.91 6.79
CA ALA A 118 0.96 -11.49 7.11
C ALA A 118 -0.38 -10.96 6.61
N ASN A 119 -0.78 -11.38 5.41
CA ASN A 119 -2.06 -10.99 4.84
C ASN A 119 -3.26 -11.48 5.67
N ILE A 120 -3.16 -12.62 6.35
CA ILE A 120 -4.19 -13.11 7.27
C ILE A 120 -4.38 -12.12 8.43
N TYR A 121 -3.30 -11.62 9.03
CA TYR A 121 -3.39 -10.62 10.11
C TYR A 121 -3.98 -9.29 9.62
N ASP A 122 -3.58 -8.83 8.44
CA ASP A 122 -4.13 -7.60 7.86
C ASP A 122 -5.63 -7.72 7.57
N ILE A 123 -6.06 -8.86 7.00
CA ILE A 123 -7.47 -9.14 6.73
C ILE A 123 -8.26 -9.25 8.05
N SER A 124 -7.71 -9.91 9.05
CA SER A 124 -8.33 -9.99 10.38
C SER A 124 -8.51 -8.60 11.00
N ALA A 125 -7.48 -7.75 10.93
CA ALA A 125 -7.55 -6.38 11.45
C ALA A 125 -8.60 -5.54 10.72
N ALA A 126 -8.77 -5.72 9.41
CA ALA A 126 -9.74 -4.98 8.61
C ALA A 126 -11.18 -5.47 8.78
N THR A 127 -11.38 -6.77 9.01
CA THR A 127 -12.71 -7.41 9.02
C THR A 127 -13.24 -7.72 10.42
N GLY A 128 -12.35 -7.81 11.42
CA GLY A 128 -12.68 -8.32 12.74
C GLY A 128 -12.86 -9.85 12.81
N VAL A 129 -12.68 -10.57 11.70
CA VAL A 129 -12.73 -12.03 11.66
C VAL A 129 -11.47 -12.59 12.32
N PRO A 130 -11.57 -13.57 13.26
CA PRO A 130 -10.43 -14.19 13.88
C PRO A 130 -9.49 -14.85 12.84
N THR A 131 -8.19 -14.79 13.06
CA THR A 131 -7.17 -15.29 12.11
C THR A 131 -7.34 -16.78 11.77
N GLU A 132 -7.78 -17.58 12.72
CA GLU A 132 -8.07 -19.02 12.56
C GLU A 132 -9.26 -19.31 11.64
N LYS A 133 -10.09 -18.30 11.35
CA LYS A 133 -11.21 -18.36 10.42
C LYS A 133 -10.92 -17.71 9.07
N ILE A 134 -9.68 -17.33 8.81
CA ILE A 134 -9.26 -16.72 7.55
C ILE A 134 -8.33 -17.69 6.82
N ARG A 135 -8.63 -17.90 5.55
CA ARG A 135 -7.78 -18.63 4.62
C ARG A 135 -7.38 -17.72 3.47
N VAL A 136 -6.08 -17.59 3.23
CA VAL A 136 -5.55 -16.95 2.03
C VAL A 136 -5.03 -18.03 1.09
N ILE A 137 -5.53 -18.03 -0.15
CA ILE A 137 -5.08 -18.91 -1.22
C ILE A 137 -4.29 -18.06 -2.21
N GLU A 138 -3.00 -18.37 -2.35
CA GLU A 138 -2.15 -17.72 -3.34
C GLU A 138 -2.39 -18.35 -4.72
N ASN A 139 -2.75 -17.50 -5.67
CA ASN A 139 -2.70 -17.84 -7.09
C ASN A 139 -1.26 -17.77 -7.60
N PRO A 140 -0.92 -18.42 -8.71
CA PRO A 140 0.37 -18.18 -9.37
C PRO A 140 0.59 -16.68 -9.56
N THR A 141 1.64 -16.17 -8.93
CA THR A 141 1.93 -14.74 -8.90
C THR A 141 2.94 -14.39 -9.98
N GLY A 142 2.54 -13.57 -10.95
CA GLY A 142 3.41 -13.09 -12.02
C GLY A 142 4.33 -11.98 -11.55
N ALA A 143 3.79 -10.95 -10.91
CA ALA A 143 4.57 -9.86 -10.34
C ALA A 143 3.78 -9.04 -9.32
N THR A 144 4.45 -8.55 -8.29
CA THR A 144 3.89 -7.59 -7.33
C THR A 144 4.85 -6.44 -7.01
N PHE A 145 6.15 -6.63 -7.13
CA PHE A 145 7.21 -5.68 -6.75
C PHE A 145 7.02 -5.12 -5.33
N GLY A 146 6.60 -6.00 -4.38
CA GLY A 146 6.35 -5.64 -2.98
C GLY A 146 4.90 -5.25 -2.66
N TRP A 147 4.06 -4.96 -3.63
CA TRP A 147 2.65 -4.62 -3.38
C TRP A 147 1.88 -5.73 -2.67
N GLY A 148 2.13 -7.00 -3.00
CA GLY A 148 1.49 -8.17 -2.41
C GLY A 148 1.99 -8.56 -1.00
N ILE A 149 2.87 -7.78 -0.38
CA ILE A 149 3.32 -8.02 1.01
C ILE A 149 2.20 -7.72 2.00
N ALA A 150 1.45 -6.63 1.79
CA ALA A 150 0.33 -6.23 2.63
C ALA A 150 -1.02 -6.45 1.91
N ALA A 151 -2.06 -6.71 2.68
CA ALA A 151 -3.37 -7.13 2.16
C ALA A 151 -4.30 -5.96 1.78
N HIS A 152 -3.78 -4.88 1.19
CA HIS A 152 -4.59 -3.69 0.91
C HIS A 152 -5.87 -3.97 0.11
N SER A 153 -5.74 -4.48 -1.12
CA SER A 153 -6.86 -4.82 -1.99
C SER A 153 -7.59 -6.09 -1.53
N TYR A 154 -6.87 -7.02 -0.93
CA TYR A 154 -7.41 -8.28 -0.43
C TYR A 154 -8.37 -8.03 0.75
N ALA A 155 -7.98 -7.13 1.66
CA ALA A 155 -8.83 -6.70 2.76
C ALA A 155 -10.11 -6.00 2.26
N LEU A 156 -10.03 -5.18 1.20
CA LEU A 156 -11.22 -4.56 0.61
C LEU A 156 -12.21 -5.61 0.10
N ALA A 157 -11.74 -6.64 -0.62
CA ALA A 157 -12.61 -7.72 -1.10
C ALA A 157 -13.23 -8.51 0.06
N ALA A 158 -12.47 -8.77 1.12
CA ALA A 158 -12.95 -9.45 2.31
C ALA A 158 -14.04 -8.64 3.02
N VAL A 159 -13.83 -7.33 3.23
CA VAL A 159 -14.83 -6.42 3.80
C VAL A 159 -16.09 -6.39 2.93
N ALA A 160 -15.94 -6.31 1.59
CA ALA A 160 -17.09 -6.35 0.69
C ALA A 160 -17.90 -7.63 0.81
N CYS A 161 -17.23 -8.78 0.96
CA CYS A 161 -17.90 -10.07 1.18
C CYS A 161 -18.80 -10.01 2.42
N LEU A 162 -18.27 -9.54 3.55
CA LEU A 162 -19.04 -9.42 4.79
C LEU A 162 -20.19 -8.41 4.67
N CYS A 163 -19.97 -7.27 4.02
CA CYS A 163 -20.99 -6.25 3.79
C CYS A 163 -22.11 -6.71 2.83
N CYS A 164 -21.86 -7.73 2.03
CA CYS A 164 -22.82 -8.32 1.09
C CYS A 164 -23.40 -9.65 1.59
N ASP A 165 -23.63 -9.79 2.89
CA ASP A 165 -24.21 -10.99 3.51
C ASP A 165 -23.41 -12.27 3.22
N ASN A 166 -22.09 -12.17 3.27
CA ASN A 166 -21.14 -13.25 2.99
C ASN A 166 -21.21 -13.81 1.56
N ARG A 167 -21.80 -13.06 0.63
CA ARG A 167 -21.82 -13.47 -0.79
C ARG A 167 -20.41 -13.42 -1.39
N PRO A 168 -20.11 -14.32 -2.32
CA PRO A 168 -18.86 -14.27 -3.04
C PRO A 168 -18.67 -12.93 -3.77
N ILE A 169 -17.50 -12.34 -3.59
CA ILE A 169 -17.08 -11.11 -4.24
C ILE A 169 -15.91 -11.39 -5.17
N ALA A 170 -15.98 -10.84 -6.37
CA ALA A 170 -14.86 -10.75 -7.29
C ALA A 170 -14.49 -9.28 -7.49
N LEU A 171 -13.28 -8.90 -7.08
CA LEU A 171 -12.72 -7.57 -7.30
C LEU A 171 -11.65 -7.68 -8.40
N SER A 172 -11.87 -6.99 -9.51
CA SER A 172 -10.90 -6.89 -10.59
C SER A 172 -10.72 -5.43 -10.94
N MET A 173 -9.62 -4.86 -10.50
CA MET A 173 -9.27 -3.47 -10.78
C MET A 173 -8.88 -3.31 -12.25
N SER A 174 -9.31 -2.22 -12.87
CA SER A 174 -8.69 -1.75 -14.11
C SER A 174 -7.23 -1.37 -13.84
N TYR A 175 -6.41 -1.35 -14.89
CA TYR A 175 -5.00 -0.96 -14.71
C TYR A 175 -4.85 0.47 -14.19
N ALA A 176 -5.75 1.38 -14.60
CA ALA A 176 -5.77 2.75 -14.11
C ALA A 176 -6.11 2.83 -12.61
N GLU A 177 -7.12 2.08 -12.15
CA GLU A 177 -7.47 1.98 -10.72
C GLU A 177 -6.33 1.37 -9.93
N PHE A 178 -5.76 0.29 -10.44
CA PHE A 178 -4.63 -0.37 -9.78
C PHE A 178 -3.42 0.57 -9.67
N MET A 179 -3.06 1.30 -10.72
CA MET A 179 -1.96 2.28 -10.69
C MET A 179 -2.25 3.46 -9.75
N ALA A 180 -3.49 3.89 -9.65
CA ALA A 180 -3.88 4.94 -8.72
C ALA A 180 -3.84 4.47 -7.26
N PHE A 181 -4.41 3.30 -6.99
CA PHE A 181 -4.55 2.73 -5.65
C PHE A 181 -3.27 2.09 -5.11
N SER A 182 -2.51 1.38 -5.96
CA SER A 182 -1.31 0.66 -5.50
C SER A 182 -0.32 1.60 -4.81
N GLY A 183 0.39 1.07 -3.83
CA GLY A 183 1.47 1.78 -3.14
C GLY A 183 2.47 2.37 -4.13
N LYS A 184 3.12 3.42 -3.72
CA LYS A 184 4.19 4.06 -4.50
C LYS A 184 5.49 3.89 -3.75
N ARG A 185 6.56 3.52 -4.45
CA ARG A 185 7.89 3.61 -3.87
C ARG A 185 8.11 5.05 -3.42
N ALA A 186 8.49 5.23 -2.16
CA ALA A 186 8.79 6.56 -1.65
C ALA A 186 9.94 7.21 -2.45
N PRO A 187 9.89 8.52 -2.68
CA PRO A 187 11.03 9.23 -3.23
C PRO A 187 12.19 9.15 -2.24
N SER A 188 13.41 9.22 -2.73
CA SER A 188 14.59 9.24 -1.87
C SER A 188 15.58 10.31 -2.32
N TYR A 189 16.26 10.88 -1.36
CA TYR A 189 17.41 11.73 -1.57
C TYR A 189 18.60 11.13 -0.81
N SER A 190 19.67 10.82 -1.52
CA SER A 190 20.84 10.16 -0.95
C SER A 190 22.08 10.99 -1.23
N ASN A 191 22.85 11.24 -0.19
CA ASN A 191 24.20 11.77 -0.30
C ASN A 191 25.18 10.63 -0.02
N ALA A 192 26.09 10.41 -0.93
CA ALA A 192 27.15 9.43 -0.77
C ALA A 192 28.52 10.10 -0.81
N ARG A 193 29.41 9.64 0.04
CA ARG A 193 30.81 10.04 0.08
C ARG A 193 31.65 8.79 0.23
N LEU A 194 32.61 8.60 -0.66
CA LEU A 194 33.51 7.46 -0.73
C LEU A 194 34.95 7.92 -0.78
#